data_a66464abbbc999bd6cc342148a2dd7a8
#
_entry.id   a66464abbbc999bd6cc342148a2dd7a8
#
_cell.length_a   1.000
_cell.length_b   1.000
_cell.length_c   1.000
_cell.angle_alpha   90.00
_cell.angle_beta   90.00
_cell.angle_gamma   90.00
#
_symmetry.space_group_name_H-M   'P 1'
#
loop_
_entity.id
_entity.type
_entity.pdbx_description
1 polymer ?
#
loop_
_entity_poly.entity_id
_entity_poly.type
_entity_poly.pdbx_seq_one_letter_code
_entity_poly.pdbx_strand_id
1 'polypeptide(L)'
;MSKDNTKLPLKRALTQDKMSAHNAKAFLITCMDFRFINDEISHMLEKGYDVNFDAYSMAGVSIGINQTEYPYWVKTLFDHIEISVNLHHIKKVIIFDHLDCGAYKKFRPGFKTEQEERDLHIEELKIAAAKIKEKFKDLKIVCKIIHSNRKVEKVYVLK
;
A
#
# COMPACT_ATOMS: atom_id res chain seq x y z
N MET A 1 2.27 -30.43 20.69
CA MET A 1 0.96 -30.13 20.03
C MET A 1 1.08 -28.75 19.40
N SER A 2 1.39 -28.71 18.12
CA SER A 2 1.46 -27.49 17.34
C SER A 2 0.04 -26.96 17.11
N LYS A 3 -0.26 -25.75 17.61
CA LYS A 3 -1.51 -25.07 17.27
C LYS A 3 -1.35 -24.53 15.85
N ASP A 4 -2.07 -25.16 14.93
CA ASP A 4 -2.20 -24.74 13.56
C ASP A 4 -2.90 -23.36 13.49
N ASN A 5 -2.10 -22.30 13.41
CA ASN A 5 -2.56 -20.90 13.34
C ASN A 5 -2.70 -20.39 11.90
N THR A 6 -2.79 -21.28 10.93
CA THR A 6 -2.81 -20.93 9.49
C THR A 6 -4.19 -20.68 8.90
N LYS A 7 -5.24 -20.67 9.68
CA LYS A 7 -6.56 -20.25 9.19
C LYS A 7 -6.72 -18.75 9.38
N LEU A 8 -6.23 -17.97 8.41
CA LEU A 8 -6.85 -16.66 8.15
C LEU A 8 -8.37 -16.86 8.14
N PRO A 9 -9.12 -16.13 8.98
CA PRO A 9 -10.55 -16.16 8.88
C PRO A 9 -10.96 -15.41 7.61
N LEU A 10 -10.90 -16.09 6.48
CA LEU A 10 -11.63 -15.69 5.27
C LEU A 10 -13.14 -15.80 5.58
N LYS A 11 -13.55 -15.18 6.68
CA LYS A 11 -14.94 -14.95 6.96
C LYS A 11 -15.25 -13.56 6.45
N ARG A 12 -15.62 -13.49 5.16
CA ARG A 12 -16.81 -12.73 4.80
C ARG A 12 -16.92 -12.44 3.33
N ALA A 13 -17.91 -13.01 2.73
CA ALA A 13 -18.70 -12.22 1.80
C ALA A 13 -19.21 -10.96 2.54
N LEU A 14 -18.97 -9.78 1.99
CA LEU A 14 -19.66 -8.57 2.41
C LEU A 14 -21.16 -8.86 2.41
N THR A 15 -21.89 -8.42 3.42
CA THR A 15 -23.35 -8.52 3.37
C THR A 15 -23.85 -7.77 2.14
N GLN A 16 -24.95 -8.23 1.55
CA GLN A 16 -25.50 -7.64 0.31
C GLN A 16 -25.71 -6.13 0.44
N ASP A 17 -26.09 -5.63 1.61
CA ASP A 17 -26.24 -4.20 1.89
C ASP A 17 -24.91 -3.44 1.82
N LYS A 18 -23.80 -4.06 2.26
CA LYS A 18 -22.46 -3.46 2.15
C LYS A 18 -21.93 -3.49 0.71
N MET A 19 -22.32 -4.49 -0.07
CA MET A 19 -21.95 -4.58 -1.49
C MET A 19 -22.70 -3.55 -2.34
N SER A 20 -23.94 -3.19 -1.98
CA SER A 20 -24.73 -2.20 -2.71
C SER A 20 -24.33 -0.75 -2.41
N ALA A 21 -23.62 -0.49 -1.33
CA ALA A 21 -23.29 0.87 -0.90
C ALA A 21 -22.20 1.55 -1.75
N HIS A 22 -21.45 0.82 -2.58
CA HIS A 22 -20.38 1.32 -3.45
C HIS A 22 -19.39 2.31 -2.80
N ASN A 23 -19.14 2.15 -1.48
CA ASN A 23 -18.23 3.01 -0.72
C ASN A 23 -17.09 2.17 -0.16
N ALA A 24 -15.85 2.50 -0.51
CA ALA A 24 -14.67 1.90 0.07
C ALA A 24 -14.04 2.80 1.15
N LYS A 25 -13.46 2.18 2.17
CA LYS A 25 -12.80 2.91 3.28
C LYS A 25 -11.44 3.50 2.87
N ALA A 26 -10.79 2.91 1.87
CA ALA A 26 -9.47 3.32 1.41
C ALA A 26 -9.14 2.75 0.03
N PHE A 27 -8.10 3.31 -0.59
CA PHE A 27 -7.35 2.72 -1.69
C PHE A 27 -6.00 2.22 -1.16
N LEU A 28 -5.75 0.94 -1.31
CA LEU A 28 -4.54 0.28 -0.84
C LEU A 28 -3.56 0.10 -1.99
N ILE A 29 -2.32 0.54 -1.83
CA ILE A 29 -1.23 0.32 -2.78
C ILE A 29 -0.19 -0.56 -2.12
N THR A 30 0.11 -1.72 -2.72
CA THR A 30 1.04 -2.72 -2.20
C THR A 30 2.07 -3.13 -3.22
N CYS A 31 3.15 -3.77 -2.74
CA CYS A 31 4.10 -4.39 -3.64
C CYS A 31 3.51 -5.67 -4.24
N MET A 32 3.91 -5.99 -5.46
CA MET A 32 3.56 -7.27 -6.10
C MET A 32 4.30 -8.47 -5.48
N ASP A 33 5.19 -8.26 -4.52
CA ASP A 33 5.97 -9.32 -3.89
C ASP A 33 5.06 -10.26 -3.09
N PHE A 34 4.92 -11.48 -3.59
CA PHE A 34 4.03 -12.51 -3.04
C PHE A 34 4.30 -12.83 -1.56
N ARG A 35 5.51 -12.55 -1.06
CA ARG A 35 5.92 -12.85 0.31
C ARG A 35 5.15 -12.05 1.37
N PHE A 36 4.57 -10.89 1.00
CA PHE A 36 3.98 -9.92 1.92
C PHE A 36 2.46 -9.77 1.82
N ILE A 37 1.81 -10.43 0.87
CA ILE A 37 0.35 -10.32 0.65
C ILE A 37 -0.44 -10.62 1.93
N ASN A 38 -0.06 -11.67 2.67
CA ASN A 38 -0.76 -12.02 3.91
C ASN A 38 -0.57 -10.98 5.01
N ASP A 39 0.62 -10.38 5.12
CA ASP A 39 0.92 -9.36 6.12
C ASP A 39 0.10 -8.09 5.87
N GLU A 40 0.00 -7.68 4.61
CA GLU A 40 -0.78 -6.52 4.18
C GLU A 40 -2.26 -6.69 4.49
N ILE A 41 -2.85 -7.80 4.07
CA ILE A 41 -4.27 -8.10 4.30
C ILE A 41 -4.56 -8.26 5.79
N SER A 42 -3.74 -9.01 6.53
CA SER A 42 -3.91 -9.17 7.98
C SER A 42 -3.88 -7.83 8.70
N HIS A 43 -2.93 -6.96 8.35
CA HIS A 43 -2.86 -5.63 8.92
C HIS A 43 -4.10 -4.78 8.62
N MET A 44 -4.62 -4.84 7.39
CA MET A 44 -5.83 -4.10 7.04
C MET A 44 -7.04 -4.60 7.84
N LEU A 45 -7.18 -5.91 8.02
CA LEU A 45 -8.23 -6.52 8.84
C LEU A 45 -8.11 -6.11 10.32
N GLU A 46 -6.90 -6.19 10.91
CA GLU A 46 -6.63 -5.76 12.28
C GLU A 46 -6.96 -4.28 12.53
N LYS A 47 -6.80 -3.44 11.52
CA LYS A 47 -7.14 -2.01 11.57
C LYS A 47 -8.61 -1.70 11.28
N GLY A 48 -9.44 -2.73 11.14
CA GLY A 48 -10.89 -2.59 10.97
C GLY A 48 -11.32 -2.12 9.58
N TYR A 49 -10.47 -2.33 8.57
CA TYR A 49 -10.87 -2.06 7.19
C TYR A 49 -11.80 -3.16 6.65
N ASP A 50 -11.86 -4.31 7.32
CA ASP A 50 -12.49 -5.52 6.80
C ASP A 50 -11.88 -5.86 5.42
N VAL A 51 -12.63 -6.19 4.42
CA VAL A 51 -12.19 -6.25 3.02
C VAL A 51 -12.80 -5.09 2.21
N ASN A 52 -13.09 -3.98 2.87
CA ASN A 52 -13.71 -2.81 2.27
C ASN A 52 -12.66 -1.76 1.88
N PHE A 53 -11.84 -2.10 0.88
CA PHE A 53 -10.87 -1.21 0.26
C PHE A 53 -10.59 -1.66 -1.17
N ASP A 54 -10.34 -0.70 -2.05
CA ASP A 54 -9.79 -0.99 -3.37
C ASP A 54 -8.31 -1.32 -3.24
N ALA A 55 -7.79 -2.22 -4.07
CA ALA A 55 -6.41 -2.66 -4.01
C ALA A 55 -5.71 -2.52 -5.35
N TYR A 56 -4.49 -2.00 -5.32
CA TYR A 56 -3.61 -1.89 -6.47
C TYR A 56 -2.22 -2.42 -6.12
N SER A 57 -1.70 -3.33 -6.93
CA SER A 57 -0.39 -3.94 -6.70
C SER A 57 0.59 -3.54 -7.80
N MET A 58 1.78 -3.08 -7.42
CA MET A 58 2.84 -2.70 -8.34
C MET A 58 4.24 -2.94 -7.76
N ALA A 59 5.24 -3.12 -8.62
CA ALA A 59 6.61 -3.34 -8.16
C ALA A 59 7.16 -2.13 -7.40
N GLY A 60 7.61 -2.35 -6.15
CA GLY A 60 8.34 -1.38 -5.33
C GLY A 60 7.54 -0.17 -4.85
N VAL A 61 6.25 -0.15 -5.07
CA VAL A 61 5.27 0.85 -4.64
C VAL A 61 5.78 2.29 -4.70
N SER A 62 6.37 2.84 -3.62
CA SER A 62 6.84 4.24 -3.62
C SER A 62 7.94 4.48 -4.65
N ILE A 63 8.92 3.60 -4.77
CA ILE A 63 9.92 3.72 -5.84
C ILE A 63 9.32 3.47 -7.22
N GLY A 64 8.30 2.62 -7.34
CA GLY A 64 7.54 2.41 -8.57
C GLY A 64 6.82 3.69 -9.03
N ILE A 65 6.31 4.49 -8.09
CA ILE A 65 5.70 5.81 -8.34
C ILE A 65 6.76 6.85 -8.75
N ASN A 66 7.95 6.77 -8.19
CA ASN A 66 8.96 7.82 -8.30
C ASN A 66 9.99 7.58 -9.41
N GLN A 67 10.20 6.33 -9.83
CA GLN A 67 11.14 5.99 -10.91
C GLN A 67 10.70 6.62 -12.25
N THR A 68 11.63 6.78 -13.18
CA THR A 68 11.41 7.43 -14.47
C THR A 68 11.57 6.50 -15.67
N GLU A 69 12.03 5.27 -15.44
CA GLU A 69 12.25 4.26 -16.49
C GLU A 69 10.91 3.82 -17.14
N TYR A 70 9.85 3.74 -16.31
CA TYR A 70 8.50 3.36 -16.74
C TYR A 70 7.49 4.46 -16.34
N PRO A 71 7.45 5.59 -17.03
CA PRO A 71 6.64 6.74 -16.63
C PRO A 71 5.13 6.48 -16.66
N TYR A 72 4.68 5.47 -17.40
CA TYR A 72 3.27 5.08 -17.47
C TYR A 72 2.76 4.38 -16.19
N TRP A 73 3.66 3.87 -15.31
CA TRP A 73 3.23 3.22 -14.07
C TRP A 73 2.50 4.18 -13.14
N VAL A 74 3.06 5.36 -12.92
CA VAL A 74 2.43 6.37 -12.06
C VAL A 74 1.14 6.91 -12.69
N LYS A 75 1.12 7.06 -14.02
CA LYS A 75 -0.09 7.49 -14.73
C LYS A 75 -1.22 6.48 -14.54
N THR A 76 -0.94 5.19 -14.77
CA THR A 76 -1.94 4.12 -14.60
C THR A 76 -2.45 4.07 -13.16
N LEU A 77 -1.57 4.16 -12.17
CA LEU A 77 -1.97 4.22 -10.76
C LEU A 77 -2.92 5.40 -10.50
N PHE A 78 -2.60 6.58 -11.00
CA PHE A 78 -3.42 7.77 -10.80
C PHE A 78 -4.80 7.66 -11.45
N ASP A 79 -4.87 7.05 -12.63
CA ASP A 79 -6.15 6.77 -13.30
C ASP A 79 -7.03 5.84 -12.42
N HIS A 80 -6.43 4.83 -11.77
CA HIS A 80 -7.17 3.94 -10.86
C HIS A 80 -7.59 4.63 -9.55
N ILE A 81 -6.75 5.49 -8.96
CA ILE A 81 -7.12 6.29 -7.79
C ILE A 81 -8.32 7.20 -8.14
N GLU A 82 -8.29 7.84 -9.30
CA GLU A 82 -9.39 8.71 -9.76
C GLU A 82 -10.70 7.95 -9.91
N ILE A 83 -10.65 6.74 -10.49
CA ILE A 83 -11.82 5.85 -10.59
C ILE A 83 -12.35 5.49 -9.19
N SER A 84 -11.47 5.14 -8.26
CA SER A 84 -11.84 4.80 -6.89
C SER A 84 -12.46 6.01 -6.14
N VAL A 85 -11.93 7.20 -6.34
CA VAL A 85 -12.52 8.44 -5.80
C VAL A 85 -13.94 8.64 -6.33
N ASN A 86 -14.13 8.46 -7.64
CA ASN A 86 -15.40 8.76 -8.31
C ASN A 86 -16.46 7.69 -8.05
N LEU A 87 -16.11 6.42 -8.06
CA LEU A 87 -17.05 5.30 -7.92
C LEU A 87 -17.24 4.84 -6.48
N HIS A 88 -16.16 4.82 -5.69
CA HIS A 88 -16.18 4.26 -4.34
C HIS A 88 -15.97 5.32 -3.25
N HIS A 89 -15.89 6.59 -3.62
CA HIS A 89 -15.86 7.75 -2.72
C HIS A 89 -14.79 7.66 -1.62
N ILE A 90 -13.64 7.06 -1.92
CA ILE A 90 -12.53 6.94 -0.98
C ILE A 90 -12.08 8.31 -0.46
N LYS A 91 -11.61 8.36 0.78
CA LYS A 91 -11.03 9.55 1.41
C LYS A 91 -9.59 9.32 1.88
N LYS A 92 -9.04 8.14 1.59
CA LYS A 92 -7.73 7.74 2.08
C LYS A 92 -7.02 6.83 1.07
N VAL A 93 -5.72 7.08 0.91
CA VAL A 93 -4.79 6.16 0.27
C VAL A 93 -3.83 5.61 1.32
N ILE A 94 -3.59 4.32 1.31
CA ILE A 94 -2.63 3.64 2.18
C ILE A 94 -1.55 3.04 1.29
N ILE A 95 -0.31 3.41 1.55
CA ILE A 95 0.85 2.94 0.79
C ILE A 95 1.66 2.00 1.69
N PHE A 96 1.88 0.77 1.21
CA PHE A 96 2.72 -0.22 1.86
C PHE A 96 3.98 -0.48 1.06
N ASP A 97 5.10 -0.05 1.58
CA ASP A 97 6.42 -0.55 1.18
C ASP A 97 6.83 -1.73 2.09
N HIS A 98 7.83 -2.48 1.69
CA HIS A 98 8.44 -3.52 2.53
C HIS A 98 9.96 -3.53 2.36
N LEU A 99 10.69 -3.89 3.40
CA LEU A 99 12.14 -4.06 3.31
C LEU A 99 12.50 -5.31 2.48
N ASP A 100 13.74 -5.40 2.04
CA ASP A 100 14.24 -6.42 1.12
C ASP A 100 13.48 -6.43 -0.23
N CYS A 101 13.15 -5.24 -0.74
CA CYS A 101 12.41 -5.11 -1.99
C CYS A 101 13.35 -5.15 -3.21
N GLY A 102 13.05 -6.10 -4.13
CA GLY A 102 13.84 -6.24 -5.38
C GLY A 102 13.77 -5.01 -6.28
N ALA A 103 12.65 -4.29 -6.30
CA ALA A 103 12.51 -3.07 -7.08
C ALA A 103 13.40 -1.94 -6.54
N TYR A 104 13.54 -1.82 -5.22
CA TYR A 104 14.48 -0.87 -4.62
C TYR A 104 15.92 -1.19 -4.99
N LYS A 105 16.32 -2.44 -4.97
CA LYS A 105 17.65 -2.88 -5.43
C LYS A 105 17.89 -2.53 -6.90
N LYS A 106 16.86 -2.57 -7.74
CA LYS A 106 16.92 -2.21 -9.15
C LYS A 106 17.04 -0.69 -9.36
N PHE A 107 16.15 0.10 -8.78
CA PHE A 107 16.00 1.53 -9.09
C PHE A 107 16.85 2.45 -8.21
N ARG A 108 17.27 1.98 -7.03
CA ARG A 108 18.09 2.72 -6.06
C ARG A 108 19.17 1.81 -5.48
N PRO A 109 20.08 1.26 -6.30
CA PRO A 109 21.14 0.41 -5.78
C PRO A 109 22.08 1.21 -4.88
N GLY A 110 22.72 0.54 -3.92
CA GLY A 110 23.82 1.13 -3.14
C GLY A 110 23.63 1.12 -1.62
N PHE A 111 22.42 0.91 -1.09
CA PHE A 111 22.25 0.71 0.35
C PHE A 111 22.88 -0.64 0.77
N LYS A 112 23.51 -0.65 1.95
CA LYS A 112 24.28 -1.80 2.48
C LYS A 112 23.70 -2.38 3.74
N THR A 113 22.86 -1.62 4.43
CA THR A 113 22.25 -2.02 5.69
C THR A 113 20.73 -1.88 5.62
N GLU A 114 20.02 -2.63 6.48
CA GLU A 114 18.57 -2.52 6.61
C GLU A 114 18.13 -1.11 7.04
N GLN A 115 18.96 -0.43 7.84
CA GLN A 115 18.69 0.94 8.24
C GLN A 115 18.78 1.91 7.06
N GLU A 116 19.80 1.79 6.22
CA GLU A 116 19.93 2.60 5.00
C GLU A 116 18.76 2.36 4.03
N GLU A 117 18.36 1.09 3.87
CA GLU A 117 17.20 0.73 3.06
C GLU A 117 15.92 1.36 3.62
N ARG A 118 15.71 1.26 4.94
CA ARG A 118 14.53 1.85 5.61
C ARG A 118 14.47 3.36 5.44
N ASP A 119 15.59 4.06 5.61
CA ASP A 119 15.64 5.51 5.47
C ASP A 119 15.34 5.94 4.03
N LEU A 120 15.85 5.20 3.05
CA LEU A 120 15.52 5.39 1.64
C LEU A 120 14.02 5.18 1.36
N HIS A 121 13.41 4.14 1.91
CA HIS A 121 11.97 3.92 1.81
C HIS A 121 11.16 5.10 2.36
N ILE A 122 11.56 5.66 3.50
CA ILE A 122 10.88 6.81 4.09
C ILE A 122 10.95 8.05 3.18
N GLU A 123 12.09 8.31 2.57
CA GLU A 123 12.26 9.41 1.61
C GLU A 123 11.37 9.22 0.38
N GLU A 124 11.42 8.04 -0.24
CA GLU A 124 10.61 7.72 -1.42
C GLU A 124 9.10 7.72 -1.12
N LEU A 125 8.68 7.25 0.06
CA LEU A 125 7.29 7.31 0.50
C LEU A 125 6.78 8.74 0.67
N LYS A 126 7.60 9.67 1.19
CA LYS A 126 7.24 11.09 1.29
C LYS A 126 7.06 11.73 -0.07
N ILE A 127 7.95 11.43 -1.02
CA ILE A 127 7.87 11.93 -2.40
C ILE A 127 6.62 11.37 -3.09
N ALA A 128 6.38 10.07 -2.98
CA ALA A 128 5.19 9.42 -3.56
C ALA A 128 3.89 9.98 -2.97
N ALA A 129 3.84 10.18 -1.64
CA ALA A 129 2.70 10.78 -0.96
C ALA A 129 2.43 12.21 -1.46
N ALA A 130 3.48 13.02 -1.63
CA ALA A 130 3.36 14.38 -2.13
C ALA A 130 2.81 14.40 -3.57
N LYS A 131 3.29 13.53 -4.47
CA LYS A 131 2.79 13.40 -5.84
C LYS A 131 1.29 13.02 -5.88
N ILE A 132 0.87 12.07 -5.04
CA ILE A 132 -0.55 11.69 -4.95
C ILE A 132 -1.37 12.87 -4.41
N LYS A 133 -0.88 13.54 -3.37
CA LYS A 133 -1.57 14.67 -2.73
C LYS A 133 -1.71 15.88 -3.66
N GLU A 134 -0.72 16.13 -4.50
CA GLU A 134 -0.76 17.22 -5.49
C GLU A 134 -1.94 17.05 -6.45
N LYS A 135 -2.20 15.83 -6.92
CA LYS A 135 -3.32 15.53 -7.83
C LYS A 135 -4.64 15.36 -7.07
N PHE A 136 -4.63 14.76 -5.89
CA PHE A 136 -5.82 14.41 -5.10
C PHE A 136 -5.81 15.12 -3.74
N LYS A 137 -6.08 16.42 -3.75
CA LYS A 137 -5.93 17.31 -2.58
C LYS A 137 -6.75 16.92 -1.36
N ASP A 138 -7.88 16.24 -1.56
CA ASP A 138 -8.80 15.87 -0.48
C ASP A 138 -8.48 14.50 0.15
N LEU A 139 -7.56 13.74 -0.44
CA LEU A 139 -7.19 12.43 0.09
C LEU A 139 -6.17 12.54 1.22
N LYS A 140 -6.41 11.79 2.29
CA LYS A 140 -5.40 11.52 3.31
C LYS A 140 -4.48 10.40 2.84
N ILE A 141 -3.17 10.60 2.90
CA ILE A 141 -2.18 9.59 2.53
C ILE A 141 -1.51 9.04 3.79
N VAL A 142 -1.48 7.72 3.91
CA VAL A 142 -0.84 7.02 5.04
C VAL A 142 0.21 6.07 4.50
N CYS A 143 1.46 6.27 4.90
CA CYS A 143 2.61 5.48 4.46
C CYS A 143 3.07 4.53 5.54
N LYS A 144 3.32 3.29 5.16
CA LYS A 144 3.73 2.20 6.04
C LYS A 144 4.86 1.41 5.43
N ILE A 145 5.66 0.77 6.29
CA ILE A 145 6.72 -0.16 5.90
C ILE A 145 6.49 -1.49 6.63
N ILE A 146 6.60 -2.60 5.92
CA ILE A 146 6.67 -3.95 6.48
C ILE A 146 8.14 -4.30 6.64
N HIS A 147 8.55 -4.57 7.88
CA HIS A 147 9.91 -4.96 8.23
C HIS A 147 10.17 -6.45 7.94
N SER A 148 11.45 -6.83 7.94
CA SER A 148 11.89 -8.23 7.77
C SER A 148 11.27 -9.18 8.81
N ASN A 149 10.97 -8.68 10.01
CA ASN A 149 10.29 -9.43 11.08
C ASN A 149 8.76 -9.41 10.98
N ARG A 150 8.20 -8.98 9.85
CA ARG A 150 6.76 -8.88 9.55
C ARG A 150 6.00 -7.83 10.35
N LYS A 151 6.66 -7.01 11.15
CA LYS A 151 6.02 -5.88 11.81
C LYS A 151 5.73 -4.76 10.82
N VAL A 152 4.56 -4.14 10.97
CA VAL A 152 4.16 -2.98 10.17
C VAL A 152 4.37 -1.71 10.97
N GLU A 153 5.15 -0.81 10.39
CA GLU A 153 5.43 0.52 10.93
C GLU A 153 4.68 1.59 10.11
N LYS A 154 3.99 2.50 10.79
CA LYS A 154 3.44 3.70 10.16
C LYS A 154 4.51 4.80 10.22
N VAL A 155 5.05 5.17 9.07
CA VAL A 155 6.21 6.08 8.99
C VAL A 155 5.87 7.51 8.61
N TYR A 156 4.76 7.73 7.89
CA TYR A 156 4.39 9.06 7.44
C TYR A 156 2.88 9.21 7.23
N VAL A 157 2.35 10.40 7.48
CA VAL A 157 0.96 10.76 7.19
C VAL A 157 0.91 12.17 6.61
N LEU A 158 0.27 12.29 5.45
CA LEU A 158 -0.04 13.58 4.81
C LEU A 158 -1.56 13.77 4.81
N LYS A 159 -2.02 14.83 5.51
CA LYS A 159 -3.46 15.17 5.66
C LYS A 159 -3.93 16.09 4.56
#